data_2182e873563a0695aac271755d57aac1
#
_entry.id   2182e873563a0695aac271755d57aac1
#
_cell.length_a   1.000
_cell.length_b   1.000
_cell.length_c   1.000
_cell.angle_alpha   90.00
_cell.angle_beta   90.00
_cell.angle_gamma   90.00
#
_symmetry.space_group_name_H-M   'P 1'
#
loop_
_entity.id
_entity.type
_entity.pdbx_description
1 polymer ?
#
loop_
_entity_poly.entity_id
_entity_poly.type
_entity_poly.pdbx_seq_one_letter_code
_entity_poly.pdbx_strand_id
1 'polypeptide(L)'
;INLRAPSWLESDMTVKAGNKTYTSKGGEYLAISNEWKDGDIIDITIPMSVTVYNSRIDGQAAYQYGPVVLAADLGSVSDVSGVNEYISNETKIDSVTTDVPYIVGNSSNLDKYIDTVDTDKLMFKIKAENSSTGKDIELKPFYEIHHSFYTVYFNVGNGVNEYDKRLNSATIDRVEPDGQQDELGHGLASENSNNGSFTSGTKTYYWRDAYGSDNAYFQYSLEVDKSNKNYLFVRYWGSDGPFTKNNVNYTRDFYIYIDDNQLAEQTLNNEKMNNAYDVFYEIPEEYTKDKDCVTVKFAPKSSTNCAGGVIEARI
;
A
#
# COMPACT_ATOMS: atom_id res chain seq x y z
N ILE A 1 7.81 -47.97 -8.94
CA ILE A 1 7.19 -46.74 -8.46
C ILE A 1 7.74 -45.59 -9.27
N ASN A 2 6.85 -44.67 -9.72
CA ASN A 2 7.24 -43.45 -10.39
C ASN A 2 6.95 -42.28 -9.45
N LEU A 3 7.98 -41.51 -9.11
CA LEU A 3 7.88 -40.32 -8.28
C LEU A 3 8.07 -39.09 -9.14
N ARG A 4 7.16 -38.10 -9.02
CA ARG A 4 7.28 -36.83 -9.70
C ARG A 4 8.19 -35.89 -8.88
N ALA A 5 9.27 -35.41 -9.49
CA ALA A 5 10.07 -34.34 -8.95
C ALA A 5 9.42 -33.01 -9.33
N PRO A 6 8.94 -32.19 -8.38
CA PRO A 6 8.31 -30.91 -8.68
C PRO A 6 9.26 -29.95 -9.40
N SER A 7 8.72 -29.09 -10.28
CA SER A 7 9.53 -28.13 -11.06
C SER A 7 10.08 -26.97 -10.22
N TRP A 8 9.55 -26.73 -9.02
CA TRP A 8 9.94 -25.66 -8.09
C TRP A 8 11.07 -26.05 -7.11
N LEU A 9 11.71 -27.21 -7.29
CA LEU A 9 12.81 -27.63 -6.43
C LEU A 9 13.98 -26.67 -6.48
N GLU A 10 14.60 -26.40 -5.32
CA GLU A 10 15.85 -25.67 -5.21
C GLU A 10 17.05 -26.45 -5.78
N SER A 11 17.04 -27.75 -5.54
CA SER A 11 18.05 -28.69 -6.01
C SER A 11 17.41 -30.05 -6.30
N ASP A 12 18.19 -31.03 -6.77
CA ASP A 12 17.65 -32.32 -7.14
C ASP A 12 16.92 -33.02 -5.97
N MET A 13 15.75 -33.60 -6.25
CA MET A 13 15.03 -34.48 -5.34
C MET A 13 15.89 -35.71 -5.04
N THR A 14 16.02 -36.05 -3.77
CA THR A 14 16.73 -37.28 -3.35
C THR A 14 15.75 -38.28 -2.77
N VAL A 15 15.89 -39.53 -3.20
CA VAL A 15 15.03 -40.65 -2.74
C VAL A 15 15.91 -41.77 -2.25
N LYS A 16 15.68 -42.22 -1.00
CA LYS A 16 16.32 -43.37 -0.43
C LYS A 16 15.32 -44.53 -0.35
N ALA A 17 15.67 -45.65 -0.96
CA ALA A 17 14.89 -46.89 -0.90
C ALA A 17 15.82 -48.05 -0.47
N GLY A 18 15.70 -48.48 0.76
CA GLY A 18 16.64 -49.39 1.38
C GLY A 18 18.06 -48.80 1.37
N ASN A 19 19.03 -49.53 0.82
CA ASN A 19 20.44 -49.08 0.73
C ASN A 19 20.78 -48.30 -0.53
N LYS A 20 19.80 -47.98 -1.37
CA LYS A 20 20.00 -47.26 -2.63
C LYS A 20 19.51 -45.82 -2.51
N THR A 21 20.28 -44.92 -3.12
CA THR A 21 19.90 -43.50 -3.25
C THR A 21 19.74 -43.17 -4.73
N TYR A 22 18.66 -42.45 -5.04
CA TYR A 22 18.32 -42.01 -6.38
C TYR A 22 18.16 -40.49 -6.35
N THR A 23 18.39 -39.83 -7.48
CA THR A 23 18.19 -38.39 -7.63
C THR A 23 17.38 -38.11 -8.89
N SER A 24 16.63 -37.02 -8.87
CA SER A 24 15.88 -36.56 -10.04
C SER A 24 15.82 -35.02 -10.05
N LYS A 25 15.96 -34.44 -11.25
CA LYS A 25 15.82 -33.01 -11.45
C LYS A 25 14.37 -32.58 -11.37
N GLY A 26 14.18 -31.31 -11.01
CA GLY A 26 12.84 -30.72 -11.02
C GLY A 26 12.16 -30.81 -12.39
N GLY A 27 10.86 -31.17 -12.38
CA GLY A 27 10.03 -31.34 -13.57
C GLY A 27 10.07 -32.74 -14.19
N GLU A 28 10.90 -33.63 -13.69
CA GLU A 28 11.06 -35.01 -14.20
C GLU A 28 10.30 -36.04 -13.37
N TYR A 29 10.22 -37.27 -13.88
CA TYR A 29 9.75 -38.43 -13.15
C TYR A 29 10.93 -39.39 -12.86
N LEU A 30 11.06 -39.76 -11.60
CA LEU A 30 12.02 -40.76 -11.15
C LEU A 30 11.35 -42.15 -11.10
N ALA A 31 11.79 -43.04 -11.96
CA ALA A 31 11.36 -44.44 -11.94
C ALA A 31 12.28 -45.26 -11.05
N ILE A 32 11.71 -45.89 -10.02
CA ILE A 32 12.43 -46.80 -9.12
C ILE A 32 11.88 -48.24 -9.29
N SER A 33 12.71 -49.10 -9.81
CA SER A 33 12.38 -50.52 -9.95
C SER A 33 12.95 -51.31 -8.75
N ASN A 34 12.08 -52.00 -8.06
CA ASN A 34 12.44 -52.86 -6.91
C ASN A 34 11.38 -53.97 -6.72
N GLU A 35 11.71 -55.04 -6.00
CA GLU A 35 10.74 -56.00 -5.49
C GLU A 35 10.19 -55.45 -4.17
N TRP A 36 9.05 -54.78 -4.25
CA TRP A 36 8.41 -54.12 -3.11
C TRP A 36 7.68 -55.15 -2.22
N LYS A 37 7.85 -54.98 -0.89
CA LYS A 37 7.16 -55.79 0.12
C LYS A 37 6.38 -54.86 1.05
N ASP A 38 5.39 -55.44 1.70
CA ASP A 38 4.66 -54.70 2.74
C ASP A 38 5.62 -54.30 3.88
N GLY A 39 5.56 -53.01 4.26
CA GLY A 39 6.45 -52.40 5.24
C GLY A 39 7.74 -51.78 4.65
N ASP A 40 7.99 -51.86 3.33
CA ASP A 40 9.10 -51.14 2.71
C ASP A 40 8.91 -49.60 2.84
N ILE A 41 9.99 -48.91 3.20
CA ILE A 41 9.99 -47.46 3.41
C ILE A 41 10.80 -46.79 2.30
N ILE A 42 10.27 -45.72 1.79
CA ILE A 42 10.95 -44.77 0.88
C ILE A 42 11.01 -43.41 1.56
N ASP A 43 12.23 -42.91 1.77
CA ASP A 43 12.47 -41.53 2.26
C ASP A 43 12.65 -40.59 1.06
N ILE A 44 11.85 -39.54 0.99
CA ILE A 44 11.91 -38.58 -0.09
C ILE A 44 12.30 -37.22 0.50
N THR A 45 13.41 -36.65 0.01
CA THR A 45 13.83 -35.28 0.33
C THR A 45 13.50 -34.38 -0.85
N ILE A 46 12.70 -33.36 -0.60
CA ILE A 46 12.22 -32.40 -1.58
C ILE A 46 12.76 -31.02 -1.14
N PRO A 47 13.92 -30.58 -1.63
CA PRO A 47 14.50 -29.29 -1.23
C PRO A 47 13.62 -28.11 -1.70
N MET A 48 13.32 -27.22 -0.76
CA MET A 48 12.52 -26.01 -1.00
C MET A 48 13.32 -24.77 -0.67
N SER A 49 13.14 -23.73 -1.46
CA SER A 49 13.67 -22.39 -1.17
C SER A 49 12.59 -21.33 -1.38
N VAL A 50 12.89 -20.12 -0.90
CA VAL A 50 12.07 -18.95 -1.24
C VAL A 50 12.38 -18.57 -2.67
N THR A 51 11.33 -18.40 -3.46
CA THR A 51 11.40 -17.90 -4.83
C THR A 51 10.57 -16.63 -4.96
N VAL A 52 11.01 -15.75 -5.85
CA VAL A 52 10.31 -14.50 -6.18
C VAL A 52 9.52 -14.72 -7.46
N TYR A 53 8.24 -14.46 -7.39
CA TYR A 53 7.39 -14.36 -8.57
C TYR A 53 7.25 -12.89 -8.96
N ASN A 54 7.82 -12.52 -10.11
CA ASN A 54 7.62 -11.19 -10.69
C ASN A 54 6.26 -11.16 -11.38
N SER A 55 5.41 -10.28 -10.93
CA SER A 55 4.09 -10.06 -11.53
C SER A 55 4.24 -9.58 -12.99
N ARG A 56 3.18 -9.77 -13.79
CA ARG A 56 3.08 -9.14 -15.12
C ARG A 56 2.86 -7.63 -15.03
N ILE A 57 2.54 -7.13 -13.83
CA ILE A 57 2.46 -5.70 -13.54
C ILE A 57 3.86 -5.27 -13.13
N ASP A 58 4.45 -4.33 -13.87
CA ASP A 58 5.77 -3.78 -13.57
C ASP A 58 5.81 -3.22 -12.14
N GLY A 59 6.87 -3.55 -11.41
CA GLY A 59 7.07 -3.08 -10.05
C GLY A 59 6.28 -3.85 -8.99
N GLN A 60 5.72 -5.02 -9.29
CA GLN A 60 5.10 -5.90 -8.30
C GLN A 60 5.79 -7.26 -8.21
N ALA A 61 5.90 -7.78 -6.99
CA ALA A 61 6.46 -9.10 -6.71
C ALA A 61 5.67 -9.83 -5.63
N ALA A 62 5.76 -11.17 -5.65
CA ALA A 62 5.24 -12.05 -4.62
C ALA A 62 6.29 -13.07 -4.22
N TYR A 63 6.17 -13.63 -3.03
CA TYR A 63 7.08 -14.66 -2.53
C TYR A 63 6.39 -16.02 -2.43
N GLN A 64 7.14 -17.05 -2.74
CA GLN A 64 6.71 -18.45 -2.57
C GLN A 64 7.81 -19.24 -1.88
N TYR A 65 7.45 -20.22 -1.06
CA TYR A 65 8.35 -21.22 -0.51
C TYR A 65 7.96 -22.59 -1.08
N GLY A 66 8.77 -23.09 -2.01
CA GLY A 66 8.35 -24.24 -2.80
C GLY A 66 7.00 -23.97 -3.50
N PRO A 67 5.94 -24.78 -3.22
CA PRO A 67 4.61 -24.58 -3.80
C PRO A 67 3.72 -23.62 -2.98
N VAL A 68 4.20 -23.12 -1.84
CA VAL A 68 3.42 -22.35 -0.89
C VAL A 68 3.54 -20.85 -1.17
N VAL A 69 2.42 -20.20 -1.48
CA VAL A 69 2.35 -18.73 -1.61
C VAL A 69 2.44 -18.13 -0.22
N LEU A 70 3.31 -17.14 -0.05
CA LEU A 70 3.48 -16.39 1.18
C LEU A 70 2.71 -15.07 1.10
N ALA A 71 2.12 -14.66 2.22
CA ALA A 71 1.39 -13.41 2.32
C ALA A 71 1.68 -12.71 3.64
N ALA A 72 1.60 -11.38 3.63
CA ALA A 72 1.61 -10.60 4.87
C ALA A 72 0.20 -10.53 5.45
N ASP A 73 0.11 -10.78 6.76
CA ASP A 73 -1.09 -10.53 7.55
C ASP A 73 -1.07 -9.06 8.01
N LEU A 74 -2.07 -8.30 7.61
CA LEU A 74 -2.16 -6.86 7.86
C LEU A 74 -3.12 -6.51 9.02
N GLY A 75 -3.53 -7.51 9.78
CA GLY A 75 -4.37 -7.35 10.95
C GLY A 75 -5.78 -7.90 10.78
N SER A 76 -6.44 -8.11 11.92
CA SER A 76 -7.76 -8.74 11.99
C SER A 76 -8.86 -7.80 11.51
N VAL A 77 -9.79 -8.34 10.74
CA VAL A 77 -11.01 -7.63 10.35
C VAL A 77 -11.87 -7.27 11.58
N SER A 78 -11.78 -8.06 12.67
CA SER A 78 -12.51 -7.80 13.92
C SER A 78 -12.00 -6.57 14.68
N ASP A 79 -10.77 -6.12 14.41
CA ASP A 79 -10.17 -4.95 15.07
C ASP A 79 -10.64 -3.64 14.44
N VAL A 80 -11.41 -3.73 13.36
CA VAL A 80 -11.94 -2.57 12.65
C VAL A 80 -13.36 -2.31 13.10
N SER A 81 -13.58 -1.11 13.64
CA SER A 81 -14.90 -0.66 14.11
C SER A 81 -15.94 -0.72 12.98
N GLY A 82 -17.04 -1.45 13.22
CA GLY A 82 -18.16 -1.54 12.28
C GLY A 82 -18.11 -2.70 11.28
N VAL A 83 -17.04 -3.51 11.27
CA VAL A 83 -16.98 -4.73 10.45
C VAL A 83 -17.47 -5.92 11.28
N ASN A 84 -18.54 -6.56 10.86
CA ASN A 84 -19.02 -7.79 11.49
C ASN A 84 -18.14 -8.99 11.08
N GLU A 85 -17.94 -9.91 12.00
CA GLU A 85 -17.14 -11.14 11.85
C GLU A 85 -17.57 -12.00 10.63
N TYR A 86 -18.79 -11.84 10.17
CA TYR A 86 -19.31 -12.47 8.96
C TYR A 86 -19.40 -11.44 7.85
N ILE A 87 -18.36 -11.38 7.03
CA ILE A 87 -18.43 -10.67 5.76
C ILE A 87 -19.31 -11.50 4.83
N SER A 88 -20.59 -11.12 4.73
CA SER A 88 -21.41 -11.60 3.62
C SER A 88 -20.93 -10.94 2.33
N ASN A 89 -21.23 -11.54 1.17
CA ASN A 89 -20.92 -10.96 -0.16
C ASN A 89 -21.55 -9.56 -0.38
N GLU A 90 -22.37 -9.11 0.54
CA GLU A 90 -23.08 -7.84 0.52
C GLU A 90 -22.46 -6.79 1.47
N THR A 91 -21.52 -7.19 2.32
CA THR A 91 -20.86 -6.26 3.25
C THR A 91 -19.76 -5.54 2.48
N LYS A 92 -20.04 -4.31 2.09
CA LYS A 92 -19.00 -3.43 1.59
C LYS A 92 -18.10 -3.00 2.74
N ILE A 93 -16.82 -3.33 2.66
CA ILE A 93 -15.79 -2.80 3.56
C ILE A 93 -15.35 -1.47 2.95
N ASP A 94 -16.24 -0.50 2.89
CA ASP A 94 -16.01 0.77 2.20
C ASP A 94 -15.17 1.77 3.03
N SER A 95 -14.82 1.42 4.27
CA SER A 95 -14.21 2.36 5.21
C SER A 95 -12.92 1.88 5.86
N VAL A 96 -12.31 0.81 5.38
CA VAL A 96 -11.08 0.31 5.98
C VAL A 96 -9.93 0.46 5.02
N THR A 97 -9.14 1.48 5.23
CA THR A 97 -7.83 1.62 4.61
C THR A 97 -6.82 0.90 5.49
N THR A 98 -6.26 -0.19 5.00
CA THR A 98 -5.09 -0.80 5.59
C THR A 98 -3.89 -0.39 4.75
N ASP A 99 -2.91 0.24 5.37
CA ASP A 99 -1.65 0.55 4.70
C ASP A 99 -0.98 -0.75 4.26
N VAL A 100 -1.02 -1.02 2.96
CA VAL A 100 -0.32 -2.16 2.38
C VAL A 100 1.17 -1.83 2.30
N PRO A 101 2.04 -2.52 3.05
CA PRO A 101 3.46 -2.25 2.99
C PRO A 101 4.01 -2.59 1.60
N TYR A 102 4.96 -1.80 1.13
CA TYR A 102 5.69 -2.09 -0.10
C TYR A 102 7.17 -2.40 0.18
N ILE A 103 7.82 -3.08 -0.77
CA ILE A 103 9.23 -3.43 -0.67
C ILE A 103 10.09 -2.26 -1.13
N VAL A 104 11.03 -1.88 -0.27
CA VAL A 104 12.02 -0.84 -0.53
C VAL A 104 13.28 -1.49 -1.09
N GLY A 105 13.58 -1.24 -2.35
CA GLY A 105 14.78 -1.77 -2.98
C GLY A 105 14.65 -1.98 -4.48
N ASN A 106 15.63 -2.68 -5.04
CA ASN A 106 15.70 -2.99 -6.46
C ASN A 106 15.04 -4.34 -6.74
N SER A 107 14.20 -4.41 -7.76
CA SER A 107 13.51 -5.63 -8.20
C SER A 107 14.43 -6.80 -8.57
N SER A 108 15.71 -6.54 -8.85
CA SER A 108 16.70 -7.59 -9.16
C SER A 108 17.31 -8.27 -7.91
N ASN A 109 16.99 -7.83 -6.70
CA ASN A 109 17.56 -8.36 -5.45
C ASN A 109 16.50 -8.80 -4.43
N LEU A 110 15.28 -9.02 -4.86
CA LEU A 110 14.14 -9.33 -3.98
C LEU A 110 14.35 -10.59 -3.14
N ASP A 111 15.10 -11.55 -3.66
CA ASP A 111 15.52 -12.77 -2.97
C ASP A 111 16.37 -12.52 -1.72
N LYS A 112 17.08 -11.37 -1.68
CA LYS A 112 17.95 -10.97 -0.56
C LYS A 112 17.23 -10.20 0.55
N TYR A 113 15.99 -9.76 0.28
CA TYR A 113 15.23 -8.95 1.21
C TYR A 113 14.39 -9.75 2.19
N ILE A 114 14.31 -11.07 1.97
CA ILE A 114 13.55 -11.98 2.80
C ILE A 114 14.49 -12.86 3.66
N ASP A 115 14.14 -13.01 4.92
CA ASP A 115 14.77 -13.93 5.84
C ASP A 115 13.80 -15.03 6.23
N THR A 116 14.36 -16.22 6.45
CA THR A 116 13.63 -17.33 7.07
C THR A 116 13.61 -17.15 8.58
N VAL A 117 12.43 -17.20 9.18
CA VAL A 117 12.25 -17.13 10.64
C VAL A 117 12.14 -18.55 11.23
N ASP A 118 11.26 -19.36 10.65
CA ASP A 118 11.01 -20.74 11.09
C ASP A 118 10.50 -21.58 9.90
N THR A 119 11.31 -22.52 9.43
CA THR A 119 10.93 -23.39 8.31
C THR A 119 9.86 -24.41 8.65
N ASP A 120 9.79 -24.86 9.90
CA ASP A 120 8.80 -25.84 10.32
C ASP A 120 7.40 -25.23 10.41
N LYS A 121 7.36 -23.93 10.74
CA LYS A 121 6.13 -23.14 10.77
C LYS A 121 5.89 -22.33 9.50
N LEU A 122 6.77 -22.44 8.50
CA LEU A 122 6.72 -21.68 7.26
C LEU A 122 6.62 -20.15 7.49
N MET A 123 7.36 -19.65 8.48
CA MET A 123 7.40 -18.24 8.82
C MET A 123 8.63 -17.56 8.20
N PHE A 124 8.40 -16.45 7.55
CA PHE A 124 9.41 -15.64 6.88
C PHE A 124 9.18 -14.17 7.22
N LYS A 125 10.10 -13.31 6.84
CA LYS A 125 9.94 -11.87 6.96
C LYS A 125 10.69 -11.12 5.87
N ILE A 126 10.11 -10.03 5.39
CA ILE A 126 10.85 -9.01 4.66
C ILE A 126 11.53 -8.13 5.70
N LYS A 127 12.83 -7.86 5.52
CA LYS A 127 13.64 -7.10 6.47
C LYS A 127 13.14 -5.68 6.62
N ALA A 128 13.24 -5.12 7.82
CA ALA A 128 12.83 -3.76 8.15
C ALA A 128 13.45 -2.70 7.21
N GLU A 129 14.72 -2.88 6.85
CA GLU A 129 15.45 -2.01 5.92
C GLU A 129 14.89 -2.04 4.48
N ASN A 130 14.17 -3.11 4.13
CA ASN A 130 13.52 -3.31 2.85
C ASN A 130 12.00 -3.17 2.91
N SER A 131 11.48 -2.60 3.98
CA SER A 131 10.06 -2.35 4.21
C SER A 131 9.74 -0.86 4.23
N SER A 132 8.66 -0.47 3.59
CA SER A 132 8.15 0.90 3.61
C SER A 132 7.79 1.40 5.00
N THR A 133 7.46 0.48 5.91
CA THR A 133 7.11 0.80 7.29
C THR A 133 8.32 0.95 8.21
N GLY A 134 9.51 0.61 7.73
CA GLY A 134 10.72 0.55 8.56
C GLY A 134 10.68 -0.55 9.65
N LYS A 135 9.73 -1.48 9.58
CA LYS A 135 9.60 -2.66 10.44
C LYS A 135 9.64 -3.92 9.56
N ASP A 136 10.00 -5.04 10.17
CA ASP A 136 9.89 -6.33 9.48
C ASP A 136 8.43 -6.56 9.04
N ILE A 137 8.24 -7.07 7.83
CA ILE A 137 6.94 -7.53 7.35
C ILE A 137 6.92 -9.05 7.51
N GLU A 138 6.14 -9.54 8.45
CA GLU A 138 5.96 -10.97 8.65
C GLU A 138 5.19 -11.60 7.51
N LEU A 139 5.70 -12.73 7.00
CA LEU A 139 5.08 -13.51 5.96
C LEU A 139 4.79 -14.91 6.48
N LYS A 140 3.61 -15.41 6.17
CA LYS A 140 3.16 -16.77 6.48
C LYS A 140 2.42 -17.38 5.28
N PRO A 141 2.14 -18.68 5.29
CA PRO A 141 1.36 -19.30 4.24
C PRO A 141 0.01 -18.59 4.03
N PHE A 142 -0.29 -18.25 2.79
CA PHE A 142 -1.56 -17.59 2.47
C PHE A 142 -2.78 -18.37 2.97
N TYR A 143 -2.73 -19.69 2.93
CA TYR A 143 -3.82 -20.57 3.40
C TYR A 143 -4.05 -20.54 4.93
N GLU A 144 -3.14 -19.93 5.71
CA GLU A 144 -3.28 -19.76 7.16
C GLU A 144 -3.88 -18.40 7.55
N ILE A 145 -4.13 -17.51 6.56
CA ILE A 145 -4.70 -16.20 6.82
C ILE A 145 -6.21 -16.29 6.71
N HIS A 146 -6.88 -16.10 7.84
CA HIS A 146 -8.32 -16.13 7.96
C HIS A 146 -8.80 -14.89 8.72
N HIS A 147 -9.88 -14.27 8.28
CA HIS A 147 -10.51 -13.10 8.91
C HIS A 147 -9.54 -11.93 9.14
N SER A 148 -8.59 -11.75 8.23
CA SER A 148 -7.57 -10.71 8.27
C SER A 148 -7.44 -10.03 6.91
N PHE A 149 -7.06 -8.77 6.93
CA PHE A 149 -6.51 -8.12 5.75
C PHE A 149 -5.17 -8.74 5.42
N TYR A 150 -4.85 -8.84 4.14
CA TYR A 150 -3.59 -9.43 3.70
C TYR A 150 -3.12 -8.87 2.37
N THR A 151 -1.84 -9.04 2.10
CA THR A 151 -1.29 -8.84 0.76
C THR A 151 -0.41 -10.00 0.35
N VAL A 152 -0.54 -10.44 -0.90
CA VAL A 152 0.32 -11.42 -1.58
C VAL A 152 1.30 -10.71 -2.50
N TYR A 153 0.84 -9.65 -3.16
CA TYR A 153 1.63 -8.86 -4.10
C TYR A 153 2.10 -7.58 -3.44
N PHE A 154 3.40 -7.37 -3.46
CA PHE A 154 4.05 -6.19 -2.91
C PHE A 154 4.50 -5.28 -4.06
N ASN A 155 4.18 -4.02 -4.01
CA ASN A 155 4.82 -3.03 -4.86
C ASN A 155 6.31 -2.93 -4.49
N VAL A 156 7.17 -2.75 -5.49
CA VAL A 156 8.62 -2.61 -5.30
C VAL A 156 9.03 -1.21 -5.73
N GLY A 157 9.65 -0.46 -4.82
CA GLY A 157 10.04 0.92 -5.08
C GLY A 157 11.46 1.25 -4.59
N ASN A 158 12.04 2.34 -5.10
CA ASN A 158 13.41 2.76 -4.82
C ASN A 158 13.61 3.46 -3.48
N GLY A 159 12.92 2.99 -2.45
CA GLY A 159 13.14 3.45 -1.09
C GLY A 159 12.24 4.61 -0.68
N VAL A 160 11.61 4.43 0.47
CA VAL A 160 11.15 5.57 1.25
C VAL A 160 12.42 6.30 1.67
N ASN A 161 12.57 7.55 1.25
CA ASN A 161 13.66 8.37 1.78
C ASN A 161 13.41 8.58 3.30
N GLU A 162 14.42 9.00 4.03
CA GLU A 162 14.29 9.24 5.47
C GLU A 162 13.18 10.26 5.81
N TYR A 163 12.88 11.14 4.88
CA TYR A 163 11.77 12.09 4.97
C TYR A 163 10.41 11.40 4.97
N ASP A 164 10.16 10.49 4.01
CA ASP A 164 8.90 9.75 3.93
C ASP A 164 8.70 8.82 5.14
N LYS A 165 9.79 8.21 5.67
CA LYS A 165 9.74 7.44 6.91
C LYS A 165 9.30 8.28 8.11
N ARG A 166 9.89 9.48 8.26
CA ARG A 166 9.53 10.40 9.34
C ARG A 166 8.10 10.90 9.18
N LEU A 167 7.71 11.24 7.95
CA LEU A 167 6.36 11.68 7.64
C LEU A 167 5.34 10.60 8.02
N ASN A 168 5.55 9.34 7.56
CA ASN A 168 4.66 8.23 7.88
C ASN A 168 4.60 7.92 9.39
N SER A 169 5.73 8.05 10.11
CA SER A 169 5.74 7.80 11.56
C SER A 169 5.08 8.91 12.38
N ALA A 170 4.97 10.11 11.81
CA ALA A 170 4.33 11.27 12.46
C ALA A 170 2.86 11.43 12.06
N THR A 171 2.40 10.73 11.01
CA THR A 171 1.04 10.83 10.50
C THR A 171 0.06 10.16 11.46
N ILE A 172 -1.00 10.87 11.83
CA ILE A 172 -2.16 10.37 12.60
C ILE A 172 -3.17 9.80 11.61
N ASP A 173 -3.48 10.56 10.57
CA ASP A 173 -4.45 10.21 9.55
C ASP A 173 -4.03 10.74 8.17
N ARG A 174 -4.51 10.10 7.09
CA ARG A 174 -4.09 10.39 5.73
C ARG A 174 -5.18 10.10 4.72
N VAL A 175 -5.38 10.97 3.75
CA VAL A 175 -6.25 10.74 2.61
C VAL A 175 -5.52 10.97 1.29
N GLU A 176 -5.69 10.04 0.34
CA GLU A 176 -5.32 10.20 -1.07
C GLU A 176 -6.59 10.40 -1.91
N PRO A 177 -6.66 11.43 -2.77
CA PRO A 177 -7.85 11.69 -3.59
C PRO A 177 -7.97 10.72 -4.77
N ASP A 178 -8.14 9.45 -4.48
CA ASP A 178 -8.22 8.36 -5.47
C ASP A 178 -9.55 8.29 -6.24
N GLY A 179 -10.54 9.08 -5.83
CA GLY A 179 -11.89 9.07 -6.38
C GLY A 179 -12.72 7.87 -5.93
N GLN A 180 -12.26 7.12 -4.95
CA GLN A 180 -12.85 5.86 -4.50
C GLN A 180 -12.93 5.74 -2.98
N GLN A 181 -12.44 4.63 -2.46
CA GLN A 181 -12.63 4.15 -1.09
C GLN A 181 -11.99 5.04 -0.04
N ASP A 182 -10.78 5.53 -0.30
CA ASP A 182 -10.04 6.33 0.67
C ASP A 182 -10.77 7.65 0.95
N GLU A 183 -11.20 8.35 -0.09
CA GLU A 183 -11.96 9.59 0.06
C GLU A 183 -13.33 9.38 0.70
N LEU A 184 -14.01 8.27 0.36
CA LEU A 184 -15.31 7.92 0.97
C LEU A 184 -15.16 7.58 2.44
N GLY A 185 -14.10 6.86 2.80
CA GLY A 185 -13.77 6.56 4.20
C GLY A 185 -13.53 7.82 5.05
N HIS A 186 -12.97 8.86 4.44
CA HIS A 186 -12.75 10.17 5.07
C HIS A 186 -13.93 11.15 4.88
N GLY A 187 -15.12 10.64 4.55
CA GLY A 187 -16.34 11.45 4.49
C GLY A 187 -16.30 12.55 3.44
N LEU A 188 -15.74 12.26 2.25
CA LEU A 188 -15.70 13.22 1.15
C LEU A 188 -17.04 13.92 0.95
N ALA A 189 -17.04 15.24 1.07
CA ALA A 189 -18.13 16.09 0.61
C ALA A 189 -17.56 17.12 -0.38
N SER A 190 -18.25 17.35 -1.49
CA SER A 190 -17.73 18.23 -2.54
C SER A 190 -18.82 18.83 -3.40
N GLU A 191 -18.56 20.00 -3.97
CA GLU A 191 -19.36 20.65 -4.99
C GLU A 191 -18.46 21.19 -6.10
N ASN A 192 -18.84 20.97 -7.37
CA ASN A 192 -18.04 21.38 -8.55
C ASN A 192 -16.57 20.92 -8.44
N SER A 193 -16.36 19.70 -7.99
CA SER A 193 -15.07 19.08 -7.81
C SER A 193 -14.81 18.00 -8.86
N ASN A 194 -13.54 17.82 -9.21
CA ASN A 194 -13.07 16.81 -10.13
C ASN A 194 -11.90 16.06 -9.50
N ASN A 195 -11.75 14.80 -9.88
CA ASN A 195 -10.60 13.98 -9.54
C ASN A 195 -10.03 13.31 -10.79
N GLY A 196 -8.81 12.84 -10.70
CA GLY A 196 -8.15 12.13 -11.77
C GLY A 196 -6.82 11.57 -11.34
N SER A 197 -6.10 11.03 -12.29
CA SER A 197 -4.75 10.51 -12.06
C SER A 197 -3.82 10.84 -13.22
N PHE A 198 -2.52 10.83 -12.95
CA PHE A 198 -1.47 10.91 -13.97
C PHE A 198 -0.26 10.11 -13.49
N THR A 199 0.59 9.70 -14.44
CA THR A 199 1.83 8.97 -14.13
C THR A 199 3.03 9.84 -14.41
N SER A 200 3.96 9.91 -13.46
CA SER A 200 5.26 10.55 -13.61
C SER A 200 6.37 9.57 -13.20
N GLY A 201 7.24 9.22 -14.12
CA GLY A 201 8.18 8.11 -13.94
C GLY A 201 7.43 6.79 -13.78
N THR A 202 7.69 6.09 -12.69
CA THR A 202 7.03 4.82 -12.33
C THR A 202 5.87 5.00 -11.35
N LYS A 203 5.59 6.22 -10.90
CA LYS A 203 4.60 6.51 -9.87
C LYS A 203 3.33 7.11 -10.49
N THR A 204 2.17 6.55 -10.14
CA THR A 204 0.87 7.15 -10.42
C THR A 204 0.48 8.02 -9.24
N TYR A 205 0.01 9.23 -9.55
CA TYR A 205 -0.50 10.20 -8.60
C TYR A 205 -1.99 10.40 -8.87
N TYR A 206 -2.77 10.42 -7.82
CA TYR A 206 -4.17 10.81 -7.85
C TYR A 206 -4.29 12.26 -7.40
N TRP A 207 -5.30 12.96 -7.86
CA TRP A 207 -5.49 14.36 -7.51
C TRP A 207 -6.97 14.74 -7.46
N ARG A 208 -7.26 15.76 -6.66
CA ARG A 208 -8.57 16.41 -6.64
C ARG A 208 -8.45 17.92 -6.73
N ASP A 209 -9.41 18.53 -7.45
CA ASP A 209 -9.60 19.97 -7.50
C ASP A 209 -11.08 20.34 -7.48
N ALA A 210 -11.38 21.66 -7.28
CA ALA A 210 -12.71 22.22 -7.36
C ALA A 210 -12.65 23.63 -7.97
N TYR A 211 -13.49 23.91 -8.96
CA TYR A 211 -13.53 25.21 -9.66
C TYR A 211 -14.83 25.41 -10.43
N GLY A 212 -15.04 26.63 -10.96
CA GLY A 212 -16.15 26.97 -11.85
C GLY A 212 -17.40 27.46 -11.14
N SER A 213 -17.34 27.65 -9.83
CA SER A 213 -18.40 28.23 -9.00
C SER A 213 -17.80 28.85 -7.74
N ASP A 214 -18.42 29.90 -7.20
CA ASP A 214 -18.06 30.46 -5.90
C ASP A 214 -18.33 29.49 -4.74
N ASN A 215 -19.18 28.47 -4.96
CA ASN A 215 -19.50 27.42 -4.00
C ASN A 215 -18.71 26.13 -4.24
N ALA A 216 -17.73 26.14 -5.15
CA ALA A 216 -16.92 24.95 -5.40
C ALA A 216 -16.06 24.63 -4.18
N TYR A 217 -15.97 23.35 -3.81
CA TYR A 217 -15.12 22.87 -2.74
C TYR A 217 -14.97 21.36 -2.77
N PHE A 218 -14.01 20.86 -2.00
CA PHE A 218 -13.97 19.47 -1.50
C PHE A 218 -13.42 19.49 -0.09
N GLN A 219 -13.82 18.49 0.70
CA GLN A 219 -13.41 18.36 2.09
C GLN A 219 -13.38 16.92 2.55
N TYR A 220 -12.57 16.66 3.58
CA TYR A 220 -12.39 15.38 4.25
C TYR A 220 -12.49 15.53 5.75
N SER A 221 -12.90 14.46 6.44
CA SER A 221 -12.77 14.34 7.89
C SER A 221 -11.47 13.63 8.21
N LEU A 222 -10.57 14.25 8.94
CA LEU A 222 -9.30 13.67 9.35
C LEU A 222 -9.20 13.62 10.88
N GLU A 223 -8.62 12.53 11.40
CA GLU A 223 -8.34 12.36 12.82
C GLU A 223 -7.25 13.35 13.28
N VAL A 224 -7.34 13.78 14.53
CA VAL A 224 -6.38 14.71 15.15
C VAL A 224 -5.95 14.22 16.54
N ASP A 225 -4.74 14.61 16.96
CA ASP A 225 -4.33 14.47 18.34
C ASP A 225 -4.82 15.68 19.15
N LYS A 226 -5.84 15.46 19.97
CA LYS A 226 -6.42 16.50 20.85
C LYS A 226 -5.50 16.95 21.98
N SER A 227 -4.38 16.26 22.20
CA SER A 227 -3.43 16.52 23.31
C SER A 227 -2.13 17.14 22.88
N ASN A 228 -1.86 17.13 21.57
CA ASN A 228 -0.62 17.62 21.00
C ASN A 228 -0.87 18.62 19.86
N LYS A 229 0.21 19.26 19.41
CA LYS A 229 0.17 20.10 18.21
C LYS A 229 -0.08 19.27 16.98
N ASN A 230 -0.99 19.74 16.14
CA ASN A 230 -1.28 19.13 14.85
C ASN A 230 -0.79 20.03 13.71
N TYR A 231 -0.40 19.41 12.61
CA TYR A 231 -0.03 20.07 11.37
C TYR A 231 -0.81 19.43 10.23
N LEU A 232 -1.39 20.25 9.38
CA LEU A 232 -1.90 19.78 8.10
C LEU A 232 -0.74 19.74 7.12
N PHE A 233 -0.40 18.57 6.64
CA PHE A 233 0.47 18.33 5.50
C PHE A 233 -0.36 18.21 4.23
N VAL A 234 0.02 18.91 3.17
CA VAL A 234 -0.60 18.77 1.86
C VAL A 234 0.48 18.62 0.79
N ARG A 235 0.34 17.59 -0.04
CA ARG A 235 1.20 17.34 -1.19
C ARG A 235 0.54 17.85 -2.46
N TYR A 236 1.27 18.67 -3.22
CA TYR A 236 0.85 19.25 -4.48
C TYR A 236 1.74 18.79 -5.62
N TRP A 237 1.23 18.92 -6.86
CA TRP A 237 2.05 18.74 -8.04
C TRP A 237 2.68 20.07 -8.45
N GLY A 238 4.01 20.10 -8.55
CA GLY A 238 4.73 21.33 -8.76
C GLY A 238 4.63 21.92 -10.19
N SER A 239 4.06 21.18 -11.14
CA SER A 239 3.70 21.72 -12.45
C SER A 239 2.27 22.28 -12.50
N ASP A 240 1.56 22.26 -11.38
CA ASP A 240 0.24 22.87 -11.31
C ASP A 240 0.32 24.40 -11.28
N GLY A 241 -0.52 25.04 -12.06
CA GLY A 241 -0.58 26.47 -12.21
C GLY A 241 -1.86 26.90 -12.93
N PRO A 242 -1.88 28.13 -13.46
CA PRO A 242 -3.01 28.62 -14.25
C PRO A 242 -3.34 27.73 -15.44
N PHE A 243 -4.62 27.57 -15.74
CA PHE A 243 -5.09 26.77 -16.87
C PHE A 243 -6.34 27.38 -17.52
N THR A 244 -6.62 26.98 -18.75
CA THR A 244 -7.84 27.40 -19.47
C THR A 244 -8.74 26.19 -19.70
N LYS A 245 -10.02 26.31 -19.35
CA LYS A 245 -11.04 25.32 -19.67
C LYS A 245 -12.33 26.01 -20.07
N ASN A 246 -12.96 25.54 -21.15
CA ASN A 246 -14.19 26.11 -21.70
C ASN A 246 -14.11 27.64 -21.92
N ASN A 247 -12.99 28.14 -22.42
CA ASN A 247 -12.68 29.56 -22.64
C ASN A 247 -12.66 30.44 -21.36
N VAL A 248 -12.58 29.81 -20.17
CA VAL A 248 -12.37 30.50 -18.90
C VAL A 248 -10.94 30.26 -18.44
N ASN A 249 -10.24 31.32 -18.06
CA ASN A 249 -8.91 31.24 -17.46
C ASN A 249 -9.06 31.10 -15.94
N TYR A 250 -8.48 30.06 -15.40
CA TYR A 250 -8.45 29.78 -13.96
C TYR A 250 -7.05 30.01 -13.43
N THR A 251 -6.94 30.57 -12.23
CA THR A 251 -5.73 30.54 -11.42
C THR A 251 -5.94 29.56 -10.25
N ARG A 252 -4.87 28.96 -9.76
CA ARG A 252 -4.97 28.08 -8.60
C ARG A 252 -4.71 28.85 -7.32
N ASP A 253 -5.73 29.62 -6.89
CA ASP A 253 -5.76 30.41 -5.66
C ASP A 253 -6.93 29.97 -4.79
N PHE A 254 -6.65 29.51 -3.58
CA PHE A 254 -7.68 28.95 -2.73
C PHE A 254 -7.41 29.13 -1.24
N TYR A 255 -8.44 28.94 -0.46
CA TYR A 255 -8.42 28.87 0.99
C TYR A 255 -8.42 27.42 1.45
N ILE A 256 -7.76 27.19 2.58
CA ILE A 256 -7.81 25.95 3.35
C ILE A 256 -8.46 26.27 4.68
N TYR A 257 -9.44 25.43 5.09
CA TYR A 257 -10.18 25.61 6.33
C TYR A 257 -10.06 24.36 7.20
N ILE A 258 -10.11 24.57 8.51
CA ILE A 258 -10.35 23.54 9.51
C ILE A 258 -11.68 23.88 10.20
N ASP A 259 -12.70 23.03 10.04
CA ASP A 259 -14.05 23.23 10.60
C ASP A 259 -14.57 24.67 10.36
N ASP A 260 -14.59 25.13 9.15
CA ASP A 260 -14.99 26.48 8.74
C ASP A 260 -14.08 27.65 9.20
N ASN A 261 -13.02 27.39 9.97
CA ASN A 261 -12.02 28.40 10.29
C ASN A 261 -10.93 28.41 9.23
N GLN A 262 -10.66 29.59 8.65
CA GLN A 262 -9.61 29.71 7.65
C GLN A 262 -8.24 29.42 8.29
N LEU A 263 -7.57 28.37 7.81
CA LEU A 263 -6.23 28.01 8.23
C LEU A 263 -5.17 28.72 7.41
N ALA A 264 -5.33 28.72 6.10
CA ALA A 264 -4.31 29.23 5.17
C ALA A 264 -4.89 29.68 3.84
N GLU A 265 -4.06 30.40 3.09
CA GLU A 265 -4.21 30.67 1.67
C GLU A 265 -3.10 29.97 0.91
N GLN A 266 -3.44 29.36 -0.23
CA GLN A 266 -2.47 28.68 -1.08
C GLN A 266 -2.63 29.11 -2.53
N THR A 267 -1.49 29.32 -3.18
CA THR A 267 -1.38 29.55 -4.63
C THR A 267 -0.48 28.48 -5.23
N LEU A 268 -0.88 27.90 -6.36
CA LEU A 268 -0.03 27.01 -7.16
C LEU A 268 0.26 27.68 -8.50
N ASN A 269 1.54 27.85 -8.80
CA ASN A 269 1.99 28.60 -9.98
C ASN A 269 3.27 28.02 -10.59
N ASN A 270 3.29 26.69 -10.84
CA ASN A 270 4.41 25.97 -11.44
C ASN A 270 5.74 26.07 -10.64
N GLU A 271 5.69 26.04 -9.31
CA GLU A 271 6.85 26.27 -8.44
C GLU A 271 7.94 25.22 -8.57
N LYS A 272 7.57 23.97 -8.86
CA LYS A 272 8.53 22.83 -8.92
C LYS A 272 8.20 21.87 -10.06
N MET A 273 8.45 22.31 -11.29
CA MET A 273 8.16 21.54 -12.51
C MET A 273 8.53 20.06 -12.41
N ASN A 274 7.55 19.21 -12.73
CA ASN A 274 7.67 17.74 -12.80
C ASN A 274 8.02 17.04 -11.47
N ASN A 275 7.82 17.69 -10.34
CA ASN A 275 8.02 17.12 -9.02
C ASN A 275 6.81 17.39 -8.12
N ALA A 276 6.48 16.42 -7.27
CA ALA A 276 5.59 16.68 -6.15
C ALA A 276 6.33 17.48 -5.07
N TYR A 277 5.62 18.31 -4.33
CA TYR A 277 6.17 19.03 -3.18
C TYR A 277 5.16 19.17 -2.05
N ASP A 278 5.68 19.36 -0.86
CA ASP A 278 4.95 19.27 0.38
C ASP A 278 4.90 20.64 1.07
N VAL A 279 3.73 20.97 1.60
CA VAL A 279 3.50 22.19 2.39
C VAL A 279 2.90 21.77 3.73
N PHE A 280 3.42 22.37 4.83
CA PHE A 280 2.92 22.17 6.17
C PHE A 280 2.23 23.43 6.67
N TYR A 281 1.06 23.24 7.26
CA TYR A 281 0.30 24.30 7.90
C TYR A 281 0.12 23.95 9.37
N GLU A 282 0.62 24.78 10.28
CA GLU A 282 0.39 24.58 11.72
C GLU A 282 -1.10 24.82 12.02
N ILE A 283 -1.74 23.86 12.66
CA ILE A 283 -3.15 24.00 13.05
C ILE A 283 -3.17 24.59 14.47
N PRO A 284 -3.87 25.73 14.67
CA PRO A 284 -4.05 26.29 16.01
C PRO A 284 -4.69 25.27 16.97
N GLU A 285 -4.18 25.16 18.19
CA GLU A 285 -4.65 24.20 19.19
C GLU A 285 -6.17 24.31 19.45
N GLU A 286 -6.72 25.51 19.40
CA GLU A 286 -8.16 25.75 19.56
C GLU A 286 -9.02 25.09 18.47
N TYR A 287 -8.46 24.71 17.31
CA TYR A 287 -9.20 24.04 16.23
C TYR A 287 -9.28 22.52 16.43
N THR A 288 -8.33 21.94 17.20
CA THR A 288 -8.25 20.48 17.43
C THR A 288 -8.55 20.06 18.86
N LYS A 289 -8.50 21.00 19.82
CA LYS A 289 -8.72 20.72 21.22
C LYS A 289 -10.07 20.06 21.46
N ASP A 290 -10.05 18.97 22.24
CA ASP A 290 -11.25 18.20 22.62
C ASP A 290 -11.99 17.54 21.43
N LYS A 291 -11.35 17.43 20.26
CA LYS A 291 -11.91 16.77 19.08
C LYS A 291 -11.12 15.51 18.74
N ASP A 292 -11.81 14.52 18.21
CA ASP A 292 -11.20 13.31 17.65
C ASP A 292 -10.92 13.47 16.14
N CYS A 293 -11.75 14.27 15.44
CA CYS A 293 -11.62 14.57 14.03
C CYS A 293 -11.88 16.04 13.73
N VAL A 294 -11.36 16.53 12.64
CA VAL A 294 -11.67 17.85 12.06
C VAL A 294 -12.00 17.73 10.58
N THR A 295 -12.77 18.68 10.06
CA THR A 295 -13.01 18.78 8.62
C THR A 295 -11.93 19.66 7.99
N VAL A 296 -11.17 19.11 7.03
CA VAL A 296 -10.22 19.84 6.19
C VAL A 296 -10.89 20.16 4.87
N LYS A 297 -11.12 21.45 4.58
CA LYS A 297 -11.81 21.92 3.37
C LYS A 297 -10.91 22.77 2.50
N PHE A 298 -10.96 22.53 1.20
CA PHE A 298 -10.28 23.30 0.15
C PHE A 298 -11.34 24.00 -0.71
N ALA A 299 -11.28 25.32 -0.80
CA ALA A 299 -12.26 26.11 -1.54
C ALA A 299 -11.59 27.23 -2.35
N PRO A 300 -11.94 27.44 -3.64
CA PRO A 300 -11.38 28.52 -4.44
C PRO A 300 -11.78 29.88 -3.87
N LYS A 301 -10.95 30.90 -4.11
CA LYS A 301 -11.25 32.29 -3.67
C LYS A 301 -12.40 32.92 -4.44
N SER A 302 -12.65 32.48 -5.67
CA SER A 302 -13.73 32.93 -6.53
C SER A 302 -14.04 31.90 -7.62
N SER A 303 -15.10 32.14 -8.40
CA SER A 303 -15.49 31.25 -9.52
C SER A 303 -14.47 31.15 -10.65
N THR A 304 -13.49 32.06 -10.72
CA THR A 304 -12.36 32.03 -11.67
C THR A 304 -11.08 31.46 -11.04
N ASN A 305 -11.14 31.01 -9.79
CA ASN A 305 -10.07 30.31 -9.14
C ASN A 305 -10.34 28.79 -9.08
N CYS A 306 -9.30 28.03 -8.79
CA CYS A 306 -9.35 26.58 -8.59
C CYS A 306 -8.72 26.25 -7.25
N ALA A 307 -9.42 25.49 -6.42
CA ALA A 307 -8.86 24.87 -5.24
C ALA A 307 -8.28 23.51 -5.60
N GLY A 308 -7.02 23.23 -5.21
CA GLY A 308 -6.37 21.92 -5.45
C GLY A 308 -5.35 21.97 -6.59
N GLY A 309 -5.19 20.87 -7.26
CA GLY A 309 -4.31 19.78 -7.38
C GLY A 309 -3.79 19.13 -6.10
N VAL A 310 -4.64 18.85 -5.15
CA VAL A 310 -4.21 18.11 -3.96
C VAL A 310 -3.98 16.66 -4.33
N ILE A 311 -2.80 16.15 -4.02
CA ILE A 311 -2.40 14.75 -4.25
C ILE A 311 -2.56 13.95 -2.96
N GLU A 312 -2.34 14.57 -1.83
CA GLU A 312 -2.38 13.92 -0.52
C GLU A 312 -2.60 14.96 0.56
N ALA A 313 -3.42 14.64 1.56
CA ALA A 313 -3.55 15.42 2.78
C ALA A 313 -3.36 14.51 4.00
N ARG A 314 -2.67 15.00 5.05
CA ARG A 314 -2.38 14.28 6.30
C ARG A 314 -2.47 15.20 7.50
N ILE A 315 -2.74 14.59 8.64
CA ILE A 315 -2.52 15.19 9.95
C ILE A 315 -1.55 14.34 10.76
#